data_08aa9518bbb6a9e3570ff807e1c99a63
#
_entry.id   08aa9518bbb6a9e3570ff807e1c99a63
#
_cell.length_a   1.000
_cell.length_b   1.000
_cell.length_c   1.000
_cell.angle_alpha   90.00
_cell.angle_beta   90.00
_cell.angle_gamma   90.00
#
_symmetry.space_group_name_H-M   'P 1'
#
loop_
_entity.id
_entity.type
_entity.pdbx_description
1 polymer ?
#
loop_
_entity_poly.entity_id
_entity_poly.type
_entity_poly.pdbx_seq_one_letter_code
_entity_poly.pdbx_strand_id
1 'polypeptide(L)'
;MLEIQNVSKTFNAGTVNEKTALNGLNLKLNEGDFVTVIGGNGAGKSTMLNAVAGVWPVDCGKIIIDGVDVTRLSEHQRAAYIGRVFQDPKTGTAATMQIEENLALAARRGKPRTLRIGITRAEREQYRELLKSLDLGLENRLTARVGLLSGGQRQALTLLMATMNKPKLLLLDEHTAALDPKTALKVLTLSAKIVEENHLTTMMITHNMKDAIKYGNRLIMMHEGHIIYDVSGEEKKNLQVSDLLAKFQIASGGEFANDRMILS
;
A
#
# COMPACT_ATOMS: atom_id res chain seq x y z
N MET A 1 3.49 -12.20 -11.26
CA MET A 1 3.39 -11.75 -9.88
C MET A 1 2.03 -11.11 -9.60
N LEU A 2 1.72 -9.85 -9.91
CA LEU A 2 0.35 -9.33 -9.94
C LEU A 2 -0.09 -9.14 -11.40
N GLU A 3 -1.30 -9.61 -11.74
CA GLU A 3 -1.92 -9.33 -13.03
C GLU A 3 -3.37 -8.87 -12.80
N ILE A 4 -3.70 -7.72 -13.33
CA ILE A 4 -5.06 -7.16 -13.40
C ILE A 4 -5.45 -7.22 -14.88
N GLN A 5 -6.52 -7.94 -15.20
CA GLN A 5 -6.94 -8.22 -16.57
C GLN A 5 -8.35 -7.71 -16.79
N ASN A 6 -8.49 -6.63 -17.56
CA ASN A 6 -9.76 -6.02 -17.97
C ASN A 6 -10.72 -5.78 -16.79
N VAL A 7 -10.20 -5.24 -15.67
CA VAL A 7 -10.97 -5.04 -14.45
C VAL A 7 -11.79 -3.77 -14.52
N SER A 8 -13.08 -3.88 -14.25
CA SER A 8 -14.01 -2.74 -14.12
C SER A 8 -14.73 -2.77 -12.78
N LYS A 9 -15.03 -1.56 -12.28
CA LYS A 9 -15.80 -1.35 -11.05
C LYS A 9 -16.63 -0.09 -11.15
N THR A 10 -17.94 -0.26 -11.01
CA THR A 10 -18.93 0.81 -10.96
C THR A 10 -19.60 0.81 -9.58
N PHE A 11 -19.69 1.97 -8.97
CA PHE A 11 -20.42 2.19 -7.73
C PHE A 11 -21.79 2.76 -8.04
N ASN A 12 -22.79 2.39 -7.22
CA ASN A 12 -24.17 2.89 -7.30
C ASN A 12 -24.81 2.74 -8.71
N ALA A 13 -24.53 1.62 -9.39
CA ALA A 13 -25.02 1.36 -10.73
C ALA A 13 -26.54 1.52 -10.82
N GLY A 14 -27.04 2.19 -11.88
CA GLY A 14 -28.46 2.46 -12.10
C GLY A 14 -29.03 3.60 -11.23
N THR A 15 -28.22 4.36 -10.51
CA THR A 15 -28.66 5.51 -9.73
C THR A 15 -28.07 6.82 -10.25
N VAL A 16 -28.60 7.97 -9.79
CA VAL A 16 -28.07 9.30 -10.12
C VAL A 16 -26.63 9.52 -9.63
N ASN A 17 -26.16 8.68 -8.72
CA ASN A 17 -24.80 8.71 -8.18
C ASN A 17 -23.91 7.60 -8.77
N GLU A 18 -24.28 7.07 -9.92
CA GLU A 18 -23.46 6.08 -10.61
C GLU A 18 -22.08 6.64 -10.96
N LYS A 19 -21.03 5.89 -10.60
CA LYS A 19 -19.66 6.26 -10.91
C LYS A 19 -18.85 5.03 -11.29
N THR A 20 -18.38 4.97 -12.51
CA THR A 20 -17.39 4.00 -12.95
C THR A 20 -16.02 4.45 -12.46
N ALA A 21 -15.48 3.72 -11.50
CA ALA A 21 -14.21 4.05 -10.85
C ALA A 21 -13.02 3.30 -11.45
N LEU A 22 -13.24 2.15 -12.08
CA LEU A 22 -12.27 1.43 -12.90
C LEU A 22 -12.97 1.00 -14.19
N ASN A 23 -12.30 1.18 -15.33
CA ASN A 23 -12.88 0.92 -16.62
C ASN A 23 -11.89 0.12 -17.50
N GLY A 24 -12.06 -1.20 -17.53
CA GLY A 24 -11.23 -2.09 -18.33
C GLY A 24 -9.73 -2.05 -17.95
N LEU A 25 -9.43 -1.85 -16.67
CA LEU A 25 -8.05 -1.67 -16.19
C LEU A 25 -7.21 -2.91 -16.46
N ASN A 26 -6.05 -2.71 -17.07
CA ASN A 26 -5.03 -3.73 -17.28
C ASN A 26 -3.72 -3.28 -16.64
N LEU A 27 -3.11 -4.14 -15.82
CA LEU A 27 -1.83 -3.87 -15.19
C LEU A 27 -1.11 -5.18 -14.89
N LYS A 28 0.18 -5.22 -15.16
CA LYS A 28 1.04 -6.34 -14.79
C LYS A 28 2.25 -5.82 -14.01
N LEU A 29 2.50 -6.38 -12.83
CA LEU A 29 3.70 -6.20 -12.04
C LEU A 29 4.51 -7.49 -12.06
N ASN A 30 5.80 -7.37 -12.29
CA ASN A 30 6.75 -8.47 -12.15
C ASN A 30 7.16 -8.64 -10.69
N GLU A 31 7.82 -9.73 -10.37
CA GLU A 31 8.40 -9.95 -9.06
C GLU A 31 9.51 -8.90 -8.79
N GLY A 32 9.49 -8.31 -7.59
CA GLY A 32 10.42 -7.26 -7.21
C GLY A 32 10.11 -5.86 -7.75
N ASP A 33 9.05 -5.69 -8.57
CA ASP A 33 8.64 -4.35 -8.98
C ASP A 33 8.19 -3.52 -7.76
N PHE A 34 8.74 -2.32 -7.64
CA PHE A 34 8.24 -1.31 -6.72
C PHE A 34 7.59 -0.18 -7.54
N VAL A 35 6.28 -0.24 -7.64
CA VAL A 35 5.48 0.68 -8.47
C VAL A 35 4.88 1.77 -7.63
N THR A 36 5.12 3.03 -8.02
CA THR A 36 4.43 4.19 -7.47
C THR A 36 3.23 4.56 -8.33
N VAL A 37 2.09 4.83 -7.70
CA VAL A 37 0.83 5.16 -8.38
C VAL A 37 0.39 6.55 -7.97
N ILE A 38 0.26 7.44 -8.96
CA ILE A 38 -0.23 8.81 -8.81
C ILE A 38 -1.49 9.04 -9.64
N GLY A 39 -2.14 10.16 -9.43
CA GLY A 39 -3.34 10.57 -10.16
C GLY A 39 -4.21 11.48 -9.31
N GLY A 40 -5.15 12.20 -9.93
CA GLY A 40 -6.08 13.11 -9.25
C GLY A 40 -7.04 12.41 -8.28
N ASN A 41 -7.79 13.21 -7.54
CA ASN A 41 -8.89 12.71 -6.72
C ASN A 41 -9.95 12.08 -7.63
N GLY A 42 -10.39 10.87 -7.26
CA GLY A 42 -11.35 10.13 -8.08
C GLY A 42 -10.76 9.41 -9.29
N ALA A 43 -9.44 9.43 -9.51
CA ALA A 43 -8.78 8.73 -10.63
C ALA A 43 -8.88 7.19 -10.56
N GLY A 44 -9.36 6.60 -9.45
CA GLY A 44 -9.50 5.16 -9.29
C GLY A 44 -8.38 4.48 -8.51
N LYS A 45 -7.36 5.21 -8.03
CA LYS A 45 -6.19 4.64 -7.32
C LYS A 45 -6.58 3.77 -6.13
N SER A 46 -7.32 4.33 -5.18
CA SER A 46 -7.75 3.59 -3.98
C SER A 46 -8.77 2.50 -4.34
N THR A 47 -9.57 2.69 -5.40
CA THR A 47 -10.48 1.64 -5.90
C THR A 47 -9.69 0.46 -6.45
N MET A 48 -8.64 0.70 -7.23
CA MET A 48 -7.75 -0.34 -7.74
C MET A 48 -7.08 -1.10 -6.58
N LEU A 49 -6.51 -0.39 -5.61
CA LEU A 49 -5.87 -1.00 -4.45
C LEU A 49 -6.85 -1.83 -3.63
N ASN A 50 -8.06 -1.32 -3.37
CA ASN A 50 -9.11 -2.03 -2.65
C ASN A 50 -9.65 -3.24 -3.43
N ALA A 51 -9.75 -3.16 -4.76
CA ALA A 51 -10.10 -4.29 -5.61
C ALA A 51 -9.03 -5.39 -5.54
N VAL A 52 -7.75 -5.04 -5.60
CA VAL A 52 -6.63 -5.98 -5.42
C VAL A 52 -6.64 -6.59 -4.02
N ALA A 53 -6.90 -5.79 -2.98
CA ALA A 53 -6.97 -6.26 -1.60
C ALA A 53 -8.22 -7.15 -1.32
N GLY A 54 -9.24 -7.11 -2.18
CA GLY A 54 -10.49 -7.87 -2.01
C GLY A 54 -11.51 -7.22 -1.08
N VAL A 55 -11.36 -5.92 -0.80
CA VAL A 55 -12.33 -5.12 -0.04
C VAL A 55 -13.59 -4.91 -0.86
N TRP A 56 -13.41 -4.59 -2.14
CA TRP A 56 -14.53 -4.44 -3.09
C TRP A 56 -14.47 -5.49 -4.19
N PRO A 57 -15.58 -6.21 -4.44
CA PRO A 57 -15.65 -7.11 -5.58
C PRO A 57 -15.62 -6.29 -6.87
N VAL A 58 -14.95 -6.80 -7.88
CA VAL A 58 -14.96 -6.24 -9.23
C VAL A 58 -16.19 -6.69 -10.00
N ASP A 59 -16.64 -5.87 -10.94
CA ASP A 59 -17.84 -6.19 -11.73
C ASP A 59 -17.50 -7.12 -12.89
N CYS A 60 -16.30 -6.96 -13.48
CA CYS A 60 -15.76 -7.87 -14.48
C CYS A 60 -14.23 -7.89 -14.43
N GLY A 61 -13.62 -8.79 -15.21
CA GLY A 61 -12.18 -8.98 -15.28
C GLY A 61 -11.63 -9.97 -14.27
N LYS A 62 -10.29 -10.03 -14.16
CA LYS A 62 -9.58 -10.96 -13.26
C LYS A 62 -8.44 -10.28 -12.54
N ILE A 63 -8.17 -10.74 -11.32
CA ILE A 63 -7.02 -10.35 -10.51
C ILE A 63 -6.26 -11.63 -10.12
N ILE A 64 -5.00 -11.72 -10.52
CA ILE A 64 -4.14 -12.87 -10.29
C ILE A 64 -2.93 -12.41 -9.45
N ILE A 65 -2.64 -13.11 -8.37
CA ILE A 65 -1.47 -12.85 -7.51
C ILE A 65 -0.67 -14.15 -7.42
N ASP A 66 0.60 -14.09 -7.82
CA ASP A 66 1.53 -15.23 -7.82
C ASP A 66 0.95 -16.47 -8.52
N GLY A 67 0.29 -16.26 -9.67
CA GLY A 67 -0.35 -17.31 -10.47
C GLY A 67 -1.71 -17.79 -9.94
N VAL A 68 -2.16 -17.30 -8.79
CA VAL A 68 -3.46 -17.67 -8.19
C VAL A 68 -4.51 -16.63 -8.56
N ASP A 69 -5.62 -17.06 -9.13
CA ASP A 69 -6.79 -16.21 -9.37
C ASP A 69 -7.48 -15.90 -8.02
N VAL A 70 -7.32 -14.66 -7.58
CA VAL A 70 -7.88 -14.18 -6.31
C VAL A 70 -9.16 -13.39 -6.49
N THR A 71 -9.70 -13.29 -7.71
CA THR A 71 -10.81 -12.40 -8.07
C THR A 71 -12.01 -12.54 -7.15
N ARG A 72 -12.36 -13.78 -6.78
CA ARG A 72 -13.50 -14.09 -5.91
C ARG A 72 -13.13 -14.35 -4.45
N LEU A 73 -11.85 -14.30 -4.11
CA LEU A 73 -11.42 -14.48 -2.73
C LEU A 73 -11.74 -13.23 -1.91
N SER A 74 -12.23 -13.44 -0.69
CA SER A 74 -12.47 -12.36 0.26
C SER A 74 -11.16 -11.75 0.77
N GLU A 75 -11.24 -10.55 1.36
CA GLU A 75 -10.07 -9.84 1.91
C GLU A 75 -9.25 -10.71 2.87
N HIS A 76 -9.90 -11.43 3.79
CA HIS A 76 -9.19 -12.29 4.75
C HIS A 76 -8.47 -13.48 4.09
N GLN A 77 -8.98 -14.00 2.97
CA GLN A 77 -8.30 -15.06 2.21
C GLN A 77 -7.11 -14.52 1.45
N ARG A 78 -7.24 -13.30 0.86
CA ARG A 78 -6.12 -12.62 0.17
C ARG A 78 -5.03 -12.15 1.15
N ALA A 79 -5.34 -12.01 2.44
CA ALA A 79 -4.37 -11.66 3.47
C ALA A 79 -3.21 -12.67 3.61
N ALA A 80 -3.34 -13.88 3.07
CA ALA A 80 -2.25 -14.84 2.95
C ALA A 80 -1.16 -14.39 1.94
N TYR A 81 -1.54 -13.61 0.93
CA TYR A 81 -0.67 -13.16 -0.17
C TYR A 81 -0.26 -11.70 -0.02
N ILE A 82 -1.10 -10.88 0.64
CA ILE A 82 -0.99 -9.42 0.63
C ILE A 82 -0.61 -8.89 2.02
N GLY A 83 0.41 -8.02 2.06
CA GLY A 83 0.64 -7.09 3.16
C GLY A 83 0.00 -5.75 2.84
N ARG A 84 -0.67 -5.09 3.78
CA ARG A 84 -1.29 -3.79 3.55
C ARG A 84 -0.95 -2.82 4.66
N VAL A 85 -0.60 -1.59 4.27
CA VAL A 85 -0.42 -0.44 5.16
C VAL A 85 -1.42 0.64 4.74
N PHE A 86 -2.19 1.12 5.69
CA PHE A 86 -3.29 2.07 5.46
C PHE A 86 -2.82 3.51 5.63
N GLN A 87 -3.59 4.44 5.10
CA GLN A 87 -3.37 5.87 5.23
C GLN A 87 -3.46 6.32 6.71
N ASP A 88 -4.50 5.87 7.44
CA ASP A 88 -4.61 6.11 8.88
C ASP A 88 -3.84 5.04 9.66
N PRO A 89 -2.79 5.40 10.41
CA PRO A 89 -2.03 4.47 11.25
C PRO A 89 -2.89 3.69 12.27
N LYS A 90 -4.07 4.21 12.57
CA LYS A 90 -5.00 3.57 13.53
C LYS A 90 -5.67 2.33 12.96
N THR A 91 -5.87 2.26 11.65
CA THR A 91 -6.62 1.19 11.00
C THR A 91 -5.88 -0.15 11.04
N GLY A 92 -4.58 -0.16 10.94
CA GLY A 92 -3.76 -1.38 10.85
C GLY A 92 -3.43 -2.04 12.19
N THR A 93 -3.88 -1.50 13.33
CA THR A 93 -3.46 -1.96 14.67
C THR A 93 -4.61 -1.99 15.69
N ALA A 94 -4.53 -2.91 16.65
CA ALA A 94 -5.42 -2.97 17.81
C ALA A 94 -4.86 -2.06 18.94
N ALA A 95 -5.40 -0.84 19.05
CA ALA A 95 -4.88 0.21 19.94
C ALA A 95 -4.85 -0.17 21.43
N THR A 96 -5.81 -0.97 21.89
CA THR A 96 -5.94 -1.43 23.28
C THR A 96 -5.00 -2.59 23.62
N MET A 97 -4.47 -3.26 22.64
CA MET A 97 -3.55 -4.38 22.77
C MET A 97 -2.09 -3.90 22.85
N GLN A 98 -1.23 -4.75 23.42
CA GLN A 98 0.21 -4.52 23.51
C GLN A 98 0.89 -4.64 22.14
N ILE A 99 2.10 -4.08 22.00
CA ILE A 99 2.90 -4.18 20.78
C ILE A 99 3.15 -5.65 20.43
N GLU A 100 3.58 -6.49 21.40
CA GLU A 100 3.83 -7.90 21.17
C GLU A 100 2.58 -8.69 20.78
N GLU A 101 1.40 -8.30 21.27
CA GLU A 101 0.13 -8.92 20.90
C GLU A 101 -0.25 -8.60 19.45
N ASN A 102 -0.08 -7.34 19.03
CA ASN A 102 -0.27 -6.92 17.64
C ASN A 102 0.68 -7.68 16.68
N LEU A 103 1.96 -7.81 17.04
CA LEU A 103 2.94 -8.60 16.27
C LEU A 103 2.56 -10.08 16.22
N ALA A 104 2.08 -10.65 17.33
CA ALA A 104 1.64 -12.04 17.37
C ALA A 104 0.42 -12.31 16.46
N LEU A 105 -0.53 -11.36 16.38
CA LEU A 105 -1.64 -11.44 15.42
C LEU A 105 -1.14 -11.40 13.99
N ALA A 106 -0.23 -10.47 13.67
CA ALA A 106 0.35 -10.35 12.35
C ALA A 106 1.16 -11.61 11.94
N ALA A 107 1.96 -12.17 12.86
CA ALA A 107 2.74 -13.39 12.63
C ALA A 107 1.87 -14.61 12.31
N ARG A 108 0.63 -14.61 12.77
CA ARG A 108 -0.33 -15.72 12.56
C ARG A 108 -1.26 -15.52 11.38
N ARG A 109 -1.10 -14.40 10.63
CA ARG A 109 -1.90 -14.13 9.43
C ARG A 109 -1.72 -15.24 8.40
N GLY A 110 -2.83 -15.74 7.85
CA GLY A 110 -2.84 -16.82 6.87
C GLY A 110 -2.54 -18.23 7.44
N LYS A 111 -2.34 -18.35 8.75
CA LYS A 111 -2.07 -19.66 9.40
C LYS A 111 -3.31 -20.19 10.11
N PRO A 112 -3.45 -21.52 10.24
CA PRO A 112 -4.55 -22.12 10.98
C PRO A 112 -4.50 -21.71 12.47
N ARG A 113 -5.67 -21.45 13.03
CA ARG A 113 -5.80 -21.10 14.45
C ARG A 113 -5.81 -22.38 15.29
N THR A 114 -4.97 -22.43 16.31
CA THR A 114 -4.85 -23.56 17.23
C THR A 114 -4.88 -23.05 18.68
N LEU A 115 -5.21 -23.96 19.63
CA LEU A 115 -5.09 -23.70 21.06
C LEU A 115 -3.61 -23.76 21.45
N ARG A 116 -2.91 -22.65 21.39
CA ARG A 116 -1.50 -22.49 21.77
C ARG A 116 -1.35 -21.31 22.72
N ILE A 117 -0.24 -21.29 23.46
CA ILE A 117 0.19 -20.11 24.24
C ILE A 117 0.26 -18.90 23.28
N GLY A 118 -0.33 -17.80 23.69
CA GLY A 118 -0.47 -16.61 22.86
C GLY A 118 0.86 -16.05 22.36
N ILE A 119 1.87 -15.93 23.25
CA ILE A 119 3.21 -15.46 22.92
C ILE A 119 4.21 -16.26 23.75
N THR A 120 5.13 -16.95 23.07
CA THR A 120 6.22 -17.68 23.72
C THR A 120 7.40 -16.75 24.01
N ARG A 121 8.33 -17.18 24.89
CA ARG A 121 9.55 -16.42 25.17
C ARG A 121 10.42 -16.24 23.90
N ALA A 122 10.48 -17.25 23.06
CA ALA A 122 11.23 -17.20 21.79
C ALA A 122 10.62 -16.19 20.80
N GLU A 123 9.28 -16.18 20.67
CA GLU A 123 8.57 -15.20 19.83
C GLU A 123 8.79 -13.77 20.34
N ARG A 124 8.78 -13.56 21.66
CA ARG A 124 9.03 -12.24 22.26
C ARG A 124 10.44 -11.72 21.92
N GLU A 125 11.44 -12.60 21.95
CA GLU A 125 12.81 -12.22 21.57
C GLU A 125 12.91 -11.91 20.07
N GLN A 126 12.27 -12.72 19.23
CA GLN A 126 12.19 -12.46 17.80
C GLN A 126 11.51 -11.10 17.50
N TYR A 127 10.41 -10.77 18.20
CA TYR A 127 9.75 -9.48 18.03
C TYR A 127 10.62 -8.31 18.47
N ARG A 128 11.43 -8.50 19.52
CA ARG A 128 12.40 -7.49 19.97
C ARG A 128 13.43 -7.20 18.91
N GLU A 129 14.01 -8.23 18.29
CA GLU A 129 14.98 -8.06 17.19
C GLU A 129 14.35 -7.38 15.97
N LEU A 130 13.12 -7.78 15.59
CA LEU A 130 12.39 -7.10 14.50
C LEU A 130 12.13 -5.63 14.80
N LEU A 131 11.76 -5.27 16.03
CA LEU A 131 11.51 -3.88 16.41
C LEU A 131 12.79 -3.04 16.45
N LYS A 132 13.96 -3.61 16.76
CA LYS A 132 15.26 -2.92 16.69
C LYS A 132 15.54 -2.39 15.28
N SER A 133 15.15 -3.14 14.24
CA SER A 133 15.38 -2.70 12.86
C SER A 133 14.63 -1.41 12.47
N LEU A 134 13.62 -1.01 13.25
CA LEU A 134 12.87 0.23 13.04
C LEU A 134 13.61 1.47 13.58
N ASP A 135 14.57 1.30 14.51
CA ASP A 135 15.31 2.39 15.18
C ASP A 135 14.39 3.45 15.84
N LEU A 136 13.36 2.97 16.56
CA LEU A 136 12.33 3.80 17.20
C LEU A 136 12.18 3.56 18.71
N GLY A 137 13.08 2.74 19.31
CA GLY A 137 13.04 2.39 20.73
C GLY A 137 11.87 1.49 21.14
N LEU A 138 11.19 0.89 20.19
CA LEU A 138 10.01 0.04 20.45
C LEU A 138 10.38 -1.33 21.01
N GLU A 139 11.60 -1.79 20.79
CA GLU A 139 12.16 -3.06 21.32
C GLU A 139 12.16 -3.11 22.84
N ASN A 140 12.20 -1.95 23.50
CA ASN A 140 12.16 -1.81 24.97
C ASN A 140 10.71 -1.65 25.50
N ARG A 141 9.70 -1.64 24.63
CA ARG A 141 8.32 -1.30 24.96
C ARG A 141 7.31 -2.35 24.53
N LEU A 142 7.70 -3.61 24.42
CA LEU A 142 6.86 -4.72 23.91
C LEU A 142 5.49 -4.83 24.60
N THR A 143 5.42 -4.57 25.90
CA THR A 143 4.20 -4.62 26.71
C THR A 143 3.41 -3.30 26.75
N ALA A 144 3.91 -2.24 26.09
CA ALA A 144 3.17 -0.99 25.98
C ALA A 144 1.98 -1.14 25.04
N ARG A 145 0.86 -0.47 25.34
CA ARG A 145 -0.30 -0.44 24.44
C ARG A 145 0.01 0.36 23.19
N VAL A 146 -0.41 -0.16 22.03
CA VAL A 146 -0.18 0.49 20.73
C VAL A 146 -0.84 1.88 20.65
N GLY A 147 -1.95 2.08 21.33
CA GLY A 147 -2.61 3.40 21.41
C GLY A 147 -1.77 4.52 22.01
N LEU A 148 -0.68 4.19 22.73
CA LEU A 148 0.26 5.17 23.33
C LEU A 148 1.41 5.55 22.39
N LEU A 149 1.48 4.95 21.20
CA LEU A 149 2.51 5.24 20.20
C LEU A 149 2.18 6.54 19.45
N SER A 150 3.23 7.28 19.06
CA SER A 150 3.07 8.36 18.09
C SER A 150 2.59 7.85 16.73
N GLY A 151 2.02 8.71 15.89
CA GLY A 151 1.57 8.34 14.54
C GLY A 151 2.65 7.65 13.73
N GLY A 152 3.88 8.18 13.72
CA GLY A 152 5.01 7.59 13.01
C GLY A 152 5.47 6.25 13.58
N GLN A 153 5.54 6.10 14.91
CA GLN A 153 5.85 4.83 15.56
C GLN A 153 4.80 3.76 15.22
N ARG A 154 3.53 4.15 15.23
CA ARG A 154 2.43 3.26 14.91
C ARG A 154 2.44 2.86 13.44
N GLN A 155 2.77 3.79 12.52
CA GLN A 155 2.90 3.51 11.11
C GLN A 155 4.08 2.58 10.81
N ALA A 156 5.22 2.80 11.43
CA ALA A 156 6.37 1.91 11.32
C ALA A 156 6.06 0.50 11.87
N LEU A 157 5.33 0.40 12.98
CA LEU A 157 4.84 -0.88 13.50
C LEU A 157 3.91 -1.57 12.51
N THR A 158 2.96 -0.83 11.90
CA THR A 158 2.04 -1.38 10.88
C THR A 158 2.80 -1.90 9.67
N LEU A 159 3.82 -1.16 9.21
CA LEU A 159 4.69 -1.58 8.12
C LEU A 159 5.43 -2.88 8.46
N LEU A 160 6.02 -2.98 9.65
CA LEU A 160 6.66 -4.21 10.13
C LEU A 160 5.67 -5.37 10.15
N MET A 161 4.47 -5.17 10.72
CA MET A 161 3.41 -6.18 10.75
C MET A 161 2.96 -6.63 9.36
N ALA A 162 2.92 -5.71 8.38
CA ALA A 162 2.54 -6.03 7.01
C ALA A 162 3.60 -6.88 6.29
N THR A 163 4.89 -6.70 6.64
CA THR A 163 6.03 -7.27 5.91
C THR A 163 6.67 -8.50 6.59
N MET A 164 6.45 -8.70 7.90
CA MET A 164 7.12 -9.77 8.68
C MET A 164 6.89 -11.20 8.17
N ASN A 165 5.78 -11.45 7.46
CA ASN A 165 5.50 -12.75 6.84
C ASN A 165 5.90 -12.80 5.35
N LYS A 166 6.69 -11.84 4.85
CA LYS A 166 7.14 -11.73 3.47
C LYS A 166 5.99 -11.93 2.47
N PRO A 167 5.03 -10.99 2.43
CA PRO A 167 3.89 -11.10 1.54
C PRO A 167 4.35 -11.14 0.07
N LYS A 168 3.54 -11.75 -0.80
CA LYS A 168 3.78 -11.73 -2.23
C LYS A 168 3.63 -10.34 -2.82
N LEU A 169 2.69 -9.56 -2.26
CA LEU A 169 2.40 -8.18 -2.69
C LEU A 169 2.25 -7.29 -1.46
N LEU A 170 2.97 -6.18 -1.43
CA LEU A 170 2.82 -5.14 -0.42
C LEU A 170 2.03 -3.97 -1.02
N LEU A 171 0.96 -3.56 -0.35
CA LEU A 171 0.13 -2.42 -0.71
C LEU A 171 0.33 -1.29 0.31
N LEU A 172 0.80 -0.14 -0.16
CA LEU A 172 1.03 1.07 0.63
C LEU A 172 0.05 2.16 0.15
N ASP A 173 -0.97 2.43 0.97
CA ASP A 173 -2.05 3.36 0.62
C ASP A 173 -1.81 4.71 1.30
N GLU A 174 -1.14 5.65 0.63
CA GLU A 174 -0.84 7.00 1.13
C GLU A 174 -0.33 7.00 2.58
N HIS A 175 0.45 6.01 2.92
CA HIS A 175 0.79 5.62 4.29
C HIS A 175 1.59 6.66 5.09
N THR A 176 1.89 7.80 4.51
CA THR A 176 2.59 8.92 5.15
C THR A 176 1.80 10.21 5.17
N ALA A 177 0.63 10.25 4.52
CA ALA A 177 -0.15 11.48 4.37
C ALA A 177 -0.67 12.07 5.69
N ALA A 178 -0.89 11.24 6.71
CA ALA A 178 -1.35 11.66 8.04
C ALA A 178 -0.22 12.03 9.01
N LEU A 179 1.04 12.06 8.56
CA LEU A 179 2.22 12.30 9.39
C LEU A 179 2.80 13.70 9.12
N ASP A 180 3.52 14.23 10.12
CA ASP A 180 4.33 15.44 9.91
C ASP A 180 5.48 15.17 8.92
N PRO A 181 6.00 16.19 8.21
CA PRO A 181 6.95 15.99 7.11
C PRO A 181 8.23 15.24 7.51
N LYS A 182 8.76 15.49 8.72
CA LYS A 182 9.98 14.85 9.21
C LYS A 182 9.73 13.36 9.50
N THR A 183 8.61 13.03 10.09
CA THR A 183 8.20 11.66 10.38
C THR A 183 7.82 10.92 9.10
N ALA A 184 7.11 11.58 8.17
CA ALA A 184 6.78 11.03 6.86
C ALA A 184 8.02 10.57 6.10
N LEU A 185 9.07 11.43 6.04
CA LEU A 185 10.33 11.08 5.38
C LEU A 185 11.01 9.86 6.02
N LYS A 186 11.00 9.77 7.37
CA LYS A 186 11.56 8.60 8.07
C LYS A 186 10.80 7.31 7.71
N VAL A 187 9.47 7.35 7.72
CA VAL A 187 8.63 6.20 7.39
C VAL A 187 8.80 5.80 5.92
N LEU A 188 8.86 6.75 4.98
CA LEU A 188 9.13 6.47 3.57
C LEU A 188 10.49 5.81 3.35
N THR A 189 11.54 6.35 3.98
CA THR A 189 12.90 5.78 3.90
C THR A 189 12.93 4.36 4.48
N LEU A 190 12.25 4.13 5.60
CA LEU A 190 12.12 2.81 6.20
C LEU A 190 11.36 1.85 5.29
N SER A 191 10.26 2.32 4.66
CA SER A 191 9.48 1.52 3.71
C SER A 191 10.33 1.07 2.53
N ALA A 192 11.08 2.00 1.92
CA ALA A 192 11.96 1.70 0.80
C ALA A 192 13.05 0.69 1.19
N LYS A 193 13.68 0.87 2.36
CA LYS A 193 14.68 -0.06 2.89
C LYS A 193 14.11 -1.47 3.07
N ILE A 194 12.95 -1.61 3.71
CA ILE A 194 12.31 -2.92 3.94
C ILE A 194 11.95 -3.59 2.62
N VAL A 195 11.42 -2.84 1.65
CA VAL A 195 11.07 -3.34 0.31
C VAL A 195 12.31 -3.87 -0.40
N GLU A 196 13.40 -3.12 -0.40
CA GLU A 196 14.66 -3.48 -1.05
C GLU A 196 15.32 -4.71 -0.40
N GLU A 197 15.50 -4.69 0.92
CA GLU A 197 16.13 -5.79 1.68
C GLU A 197 15.38 -7.13 1.56
N ASN A 198 14.05 -7.08 1.41
CA ASN A 198 13.23 -8.28 1.30
C ASN A 198 12.76 -8.59 -0.13
N HIS A 199 13.19 -7.82 -1.14
CA HIS A 199 12.79 -7.93 -2.54
C HIS A 199 11.27 -8.02 -2.72
N LEU A 200 10.51 -7.17 -1.99
CA LEU A 200 9.06 -7.22 -2.01
C LEU A 200 8.48 -6.55 -3.25
N THR A 201 7.59 -7.25 -3.95
CA THR A 201 6.76 -6.60 -4.97
C THR A 201 5.81 -5.64 -4.27
N THR A 202 5.85 -4.35 -4.66
CA THR A 202 5.18 -3.29 -3.91
C THR A 202 4.40 -2.36 -4.83
N MET A 203 3.20 -1.99 -4.42
CA MET A 203 2.41 -0.92 -5.02
C MET A 203 2.19 0.16 -3.97
N MET A 204 2.68 1.37 -4.22
CA MET A 204 2.56 2.52 -3.34
C MET A 204 1.75 3.63 -3.98
N ILE A 205 0.60 3.96 -3.41
CA ILE A 205 -0.16 5.17 -3.77
C ILE A 205 0.43 6.34 -3.02
N THR A 206 0.65 7.44 -3.72
CA THR A 206 1.09 8.71 -3.13
C THR A 206 0.50 9.90 -3.89
N HIS A 207 0.25 11.00 -3.18
CA HIS A 207 -0.10 12.28 -3.79
C HIS A 207 1.14 13.13 -4.08
N ASN A 208 2.30 12.82 -3.49
CA ASN A 208 3.52 13.57 -3.68
C ASN A 208 4.26 13.09 -4.93
N MET A 209 4.33 13.92 -5.96
CA MET A 209 5.00 13.60 -7.23
C MET A 209 6.51 13.40 -7.05
N LYS A 210 7.15 14.15 -6.13
CA LYS A 210 8.59 14.00 -5.83
C LYS A 210 8.88 12.62 -5.24
N ASP A 211 8.02 12.17 -4.31
CA ASP A 211 8.14 10.83 -3.74
C ASP A 211 7.88 9.75 -4.79
N ALA A 212 6.89 9.95 -5.68
CA ALA A 212 6.59 9.02 -6.74
C ALA A 212 7.76 8.84 -7.74
N ILE A 213 8.47 9.92 -8.06
CA ILE A 213 9.68 9.87 -8.90
C ILE A 213 10.83 9.21 -8.15
N LYS A 214 11.04 9.58 -6.88
CA LYS A 214 12.18 9.15 -6.09
C LYS A 214 12.16 7.67 -5.73
N TYR A 215 10.98 7.13 -5.35
CA TYR A 215 10.84 5.76 -4.85
C TYR A 215 10.38 4.79 -5.93
N GLY A 216 10.82 3.56 -5.84
CA GLY A 216 10.46 2.49 -6.76
C GLY A 216 11.14 2.57 -8.12
N ASN A 217 10.97 1.51 -8.93
CA ASN A 217 11.56 1.37 -10.26
C ASN A 217 10.56 1.66 -11.40
N ARG A 218 9.26 1.84 -11.09
CA ARG A 218 8.20 2.11 -12.06
C ARG A 218 7.20 3.11 -11.50
N LEU A 219 6.65 3.97 -12.35
CA LEU A 219 5.63 4.96 -12.00
C LEU A 219 4.44 4.81 -12.93
N ILE A 220 3.25 4.80 -12.35
CA ILE A 220 1.98 4.74 -13.06
C ILE A 220 1.16 5.97 -12.71
N MET A 221 0.57 6.60 -13.72
CA MET A 221 -0.40 7.67 -13.54
C MET A 221 -1.78 7.21 -13.95
N MET A 222 -2.76 7.43 -13.07
CA MET A 222 -4.16 7.09 -13.31
C MET A 222 -5.02 8.33 -13.48
N HIS A 223 -5.99 8.23 -14.39
CA HIS A 223 -7.04 9.22 -14.59
C HIS A 223 -8.33 8.52 -15.00
N GLU A 224 -9.46 8.88 -14.38
CA GLU A 224 -10.80 8.35 -14.67
C GLU A 224 -10.88 6.82 -14.84
N GLY A 225 -10.23 6.10 -13.93
CA GLY A 225 -10.25 4.64 -13.92
C GLY A 225 -9.33 3.94 -14.92
N HIS A 226 -8.51 4.71 -15.64
CA HIS A 226 -7.53 4.20 -16.61
C HIS A 226 -6.09 4.52 -16.20
N ILE A 227 -5.13 3.74 -16.71
CA ILE A 227 -3.71 4.09 -16.70
C ILE A 227 -3.46 4.95 -17.95
N ILE A 228 -3.01 6.19 -17.73
CA ILE A 228 -2.72 7.16 -18.79
C ILE A 228 -1.21 7.32 -19.05
N TYR A 229 -0.39 6.92 -18.09
CA TYR A 229 1.06 6.92 -18.23
C TYR A 229 1.67 5.80 -17.40
N ASP A 230 2.67 5.13 -17.96
CA ASP A 230 3.37 4.02 -17.34
C ASP A 230 4.84 4.07 -17.77
N VAL A 231 5.75 4.25 -16.83
CA VAL A 231 7.16 4.48 -17.10
C VAL A 231 8.03 3.74 -16.09
N SER A 232 9.15 3.22 -16.55
CA SER A 232 10.09 2.45 -15.74
C SER A 232 11.55 2.66 -16.15
N GLY A 233 12.48 2.14 -15.36
CA GLY A 233 13.90 2.14 -15.66
C GLY A 233 14.51 3.53 -15.79
N GLU A 234 15.36 3.72 -16.80
CA GLU A 234 16.10 4.97 -17.02
C GLU A 234 15.18 6.15 -17.35
N GLU A 235 14.08 5.92 -18.04
CA GLU A 235 13.10 6.96 -18.34
C GLU A 235 12.50 7.53 -17.04
N LYS A 236 12.14 6.63 -16.07
CA LYS A 236 11.66 7.08 -14.76
C LYS A 236 12.69 7.88 -13.99
N LYS A 237 13.97 7.50 -14.03
CA LYS A 237 15.05 8.21 -13.30
C LYS A 237 15.25 9.64 -13.77
N ASN A 238 14.97 9.92 -15.04
CA ASN A 238 15.14 11.23 -15.66
C ASN A 238 13.89 12.12 -15.55
N LEU A 239 12.78 11.62 -15.01
CA LEU A 239 11.54 12.38 -14.86
C LEU A 239 11.69 13.57 -13.93
N GLN A 240 11.04 14.67 -14.33
CA GLN A 240 10.83 15.85 -13.50
C GLN A 240 9.33 15.98 -13.14
N VAL A 241 9.04 16.72 -12.08
CA VAL A 241 7.64 17.01 -11.70
C VAL A 241 6.89 17.72 -12.82
N SER A 242 7.57 18.60 -13.56
CA SER A 242 7.01 19.30 -14.74
C SER A 242 6.49 18.34 -15.81
N ASP A 243 7.20 17.21 -16.01
CA ASP A 243 6.82 16.23 -17.04
C ASP A 243 5.54 15.51 -16.64
N LEU A 244 5.41 15.16 -15.36
CA LEU A 244 4.20 14.56 -14.82
C LEU A 244 3.01 15.51 -14.89
N LEU A 245 3.21 16.81 -14.58
CA LEU A 245 2.17 17.84 -14.70
C LEU A 245 1.72 18.01 -16.14
N ALA A 246 2.64 18.04 -17.10
CA ALA A 246 2.32 18.15 -18.53
C ALA A 246 1.50 16.92 -19.01
N LYS A 247 1.89 15.69 -18.62
CA LYS A 247 1.14 14.48 -18.94
C LYS A 247 -0.27 14.52 -18.36
N PHE A 248 -0.39 15.00 -17.12
CA PHE A 248 -1.68 15.11 -16.44
C PHE A 248 -2.60 16.12 -17.13
N GLN A 249 -2.06 17.30 -17.51
CA GLN A 249 -2.79 18.34 -18.21
C GLN A 249 -3.32 17.87 -19.56
N ILE A 250 -2.52 17.12 -20.32
CA ILE A 250 -2.96 16.53 -21.61
C ILE A 250 -4.12 15.55 -21.38
N ALA A 251 -4.02 14.66 -20.37
CA ALA A 251 -5.03 13.66 -20.11
C ALA A 251 -6.36 14.23 -19.58
N SER A 252 -6.31 15.35 -18.85
CA SER A 252 -7.47 16.04 -18.28
C SER A 252 -8.12 17.06 -19.19
N GLY A 253 -7.68 17.18 -20.45
CA GLY A 253 -8.26 18.15 -21.40
C GLY A 253 -8.03 19.61 -21.03
N GLY A 254 -7.07 19.90 -20.15
CA GLY A 254 -6.74 21.28 -19.75
C GLY A 254 -7.52 21.82 -18.55
N GLU A 255 -8.42 21.06 -17.95
CA GLU A 255 -9.28 21.54 -16.85
C GLU A 255 -8.62 21.69 -15.47
N PHE A 256 -7.33 21.37 -15.31
CA PHE A 256 -6.65 21.32 -14.00
C PHE A 256 -5.69 22.47 -13.72
N ALA A 257 -6.24 23.63 -13.36
CA ALA A 257 -5.45 24.69 -12.74
C ALA A 257 -5.50 24.70 -11.19
N ASN A 258 -6.33 23.88 -10.53
CA ASN A 258 -6.70 24.09 -9.12
C ASN A 258 -6.58 22.89 -8.16
N ASP A 259 -5.97 21.77 -8.48
CA ASP A 259 -5.90 20.66 -7.53
C ASP A 259 -4.60 20.70 -6.70
N ARG A 260 -4.72 20.42 -5.40
CA ARG A 260 -3.66 20.44 -4.38
C ARG A 260 -2.38 19.64 -4.71
N MET A 261 -2.32 18.97 -5.85
CA MET A 261 -1.14 18.27 -6.36
C MET A 261 0.02 19.19 -6.72
N ILE A 262 -0.23 20.51 -6.93
CA ILE A 262 0.77 21.49 -7.37
C ILE A 262 1.54 22.09 -6.19
N LEU A 263 1.03 21.96 -4.96
CA LEU A 263 1.51 22.71 -3.79
C LEU A 263 2.14 21.89 -2.66
N SER A 264 2.47 20.61 -2.88
CA SER A 264 3.16 19.83 -1.85
C SER A 264 4.58 19.40 -2.25
#